data_dca16ce3a290655f9bc74b63ba7c9b14
#
_entry.id   dca16ce3a290655f9bc74b63ba7c9b14
#
_cell.length_a   1.000
_cell.length_b   1.000
_cell.length_c   1.000
_cell.angle_alpha   90.00
_cell.angle_beta   90.00
_cell.angle_gamma   90.00
#
_symmetry.space_group_name_H-M   'P 1'
#
loop_
_entity.id
_entity.type
_entity.pdbx_description
1 polymer ?
#
loop_
_entity_poly.entity_id
_entity_poly.type
_entity_poly.pdbx_seq_one_letter_code
_entity_poly.pdbx_strand_id
1 'polypeptide(L)'
;MGEPIRVLLVDDEERFAQTLSKRLTERGLSVLTASRGMEALELMEDHVFDVVVLDVKMPGMTGVETLREIKKIQPLTEVILLTGHASVDSAIEGMRLGALEYLMKPCEIEELMARIEEAYAKRAMREEEIRQSV
;
A
#
# COMPACT_ATOMS: atom_id res chain seq x y z
N MET A 1 11.75 14.72 -14.51
CA MET A 1 10.78 13.66 -14.68
C MET A 1 11.37 12.36 -14.20
N GLY A 2 10.78 11.76 -13.22
CA GLY A 2 11.23 10.50 -12.69
C GLY A 2 10.39 9.35 -13.20
N GLU A 3 10.71 8.17 -12.71
CA GLU A 3 9.90 7.01 -12.97
C GLU A 3 8.57 7.13 -12.25
N PRO A 4 7.51 6.46 -12.74
CA PRO A 4 6.23 6.46 -12.05
C PRO A 4 6.34 5.87 -10.65
N ILE A 5 5.50 6.36 -9.77
CA ILE A 5 5.37 5.76 -8.43
C ILE A 5 4.86 4.32 -8.61
N ARG A 6 5.51 3.37 -7.98
CA ARG A 6 5.18 1.95 -8.07
C ARG A 6 4.26 1.57 -6.92
N VAL A 7 3.04 1.17 -7.26
CA VAL A 7 2.00 0.85 -6.27
C VAL A 7 1.56 -0.59 -6.40
N LEU A 8 1.44 -1.27 -5.27
CA LEU A 8 0.79 -2.57 -5.20
C LEU A 8 -0.56 -2.38 -4.51
N LEU A 9 -1.62 -2.77 -5.19
CA LEU A 9 -2.97 -2.68 -4.67
C LEU A 9 -3.44 -4.08 -4.28
N VAL A 10 -3.71 -4.28 -3.00
CA VAL A 10 -4.07 -5.59 -2.44
C VAL A 10 -5.50 -5.54 -1.93
N ASP A 11 -6.40 -6.25 -2.61
CA ASP A 11 -7.82 -6.21 -2.28
C ASP A 11 -8.50 -7.42 -2.92
N ASP A 12 -9.30 -8.14 -2.15
CA ASP A 12 -10.00 -9.32 -2.66
C ASP A 12 -11.26 -9.00 -3.46
N GLU A 13 -11.70 -7.74 -3.42
CA GLU A 13 -12.81 -7.29 -4.26
C GLU A 13 -12.26 -6.95 -5.64
N GLU A 14 -12.31 -7.92 -6.55
CA GLU A 14 -11.67 -7.79 -7.86
C GLU A 14 -12.13 -6.61 -8.68
N ARG A 15 -13.45 -6.34 -8.69
CA ARG A 15 -13.98 -5.20 -9.45
C ARG A 15 -13.46 -3.88 -8.92
N PHE A 16 -13.44 -3.75 -7.60
CA PHE A 16 -12.92 -2.55 -6.95
C PHE A 16 -11.44 -2.38 -7.30
N ALA A 17 -10.67 -3.44 -7.18
CA ALA A 17 -9.23 -3.41 -7.46
C ALA A 17 -8.96 -3.02 -8.92
N GLN A 18 -9.68 -3.61 -9.86
CA GLN A 18 -9.50 -3.32 -11.28
C GLN A 18 -9.87 -1.87 -11.60
N THR A 19 -10.99 -1.39 -11.08
CA THR A 19 -11.41 -0.02 -11.30
C THR A 19 -10.41 0.98 -10.72
N LEU A 20 -9.97 0.72 -9.50
CA LEU A 20 -9.02 1.61 -8.85
C LEU A 20 -7.66 1.57 -9.55
N SER A 21 -7.20 0.39 -9.93
CA SER A 21 -5.95 0.24 -10.66
C SER A 21 -5.97 1.05 -11.96
N LYS A 22 -7.07 0.97 -12.70
CA LYS A 22 -7.22 1.73 -13.95
C LYS A 22 -7.15 3.23 -13.68
N ARG A 23 -7.86 3.71 -12.66
CA ARG A 23 -7.88 5.13 -12.34
C ARG A 23 -6.52 5.64 -11.90
N LEU A 24 -5.80 4.87 -11.11
CA LEU A 24 -4.46 5.25 -10.68
C LEU A 24 -3.48 5.22 -11.84
N THR A 25 -3.60 4.23 -12.72
CA THR A 25 -2.75 4.14 -13.90
C THR A 25 -2.97 5.32 -14.82
N GLU A 26 -4.21 5.76 -14.98
CA GLU A 26 -4.54 6.93 -15.79
C GLU A 26 -3.91 8.20 -15.22
N ARG A 27 -3.58 8.21 -13.94
CA ARG A 27 -2.93 9.33 -13.28
C ARG A 27 -1.40 9.18 -13.23
N GLY A 28 -0.87 8.24 -13.98
CA GLY A 28 0.57 8.11 -14.15
C GLY A 28 1.28 7.17 -13.19
N LEU A 29 0.55 6.43 -12.38
CA LEU A 29 1.16 5.47 -11.47
C LEU A 29 1.38 4.13 -12.17
N SER A 30 2.37 3.38 -11.70
CA SER A 30 2.62 2.01 -12.15
C SER A 30 2.01 1.07 -11.12
N VAL A 31 0.93 0.38 -11.48
CA VAL A 31 0.13 -0.38 -10.52
C VAL A 31 0.10 -1.87 -10.86
N LEU A 32 0.39 -2.69 -9.86
CA LEU A 32 0.11 -4.13 -9.90
C LEU A 32 -0.95 -4.41 -8.85
N THR A 33 -1.69 -5.49 -9.05
CA THR A 33 -2.76 -5.87 -8.11
C THR A 33 -2.51 -7.28 -7.59
N ALA A 34 -2.98 -7.50 -6.36
CA ALA A 34 -3.00 -8.83 -5.74
C ALA A 34 -4.35 -8.98 -5.06
N SER A 35 -4.91 -10.19 -5.08
CA SER A 35 -6.23 -10.44 -4.50
C SER A 35 -6.17 -10.93 -3.05
N ARG A 36 -4.98 -11.20 -2.55
CA ARG A 36 -4.79 -11.66 -1.17
C ARG A 36 -3.35 -11.40 -0.72
N GLY A 37 -3.16 -11.51 0.60
CA GLY A 37 -1.87 -11.20 1.21
C GLY A 37 -0.72 -12.05 0.69
N MET A 38 -0.93 -13.35 0.54
CA MET A 38 0.14 -14.24 0.06
C MET A 38 0.59 -13.87 -1.35
N GLU A 39 -0.36 -13.53 -2.22
CA GLU A 39 -0.03 -13.10 -3.58
C GLU A 39 0.78 -11.80 -3.56
N ALA A 40 0.42 -10.89 -2.66
CA ALA A 40 1.16 -9.64 -2.50
C ALA A 40 2.62 -9.91 -2.11
N LEU A 41 2.83 -10.81 -1.16
CA LEU A 41 4.18 -11.14 -0.71
C LEU A 41 4.99 -11.81 -1.83
N GLU A 42 4.35 -12.64 -2.63
CA GLU A 42 5.01 -13.26 -3.78
C GLU A 42 5.47 -12.21 -4.80
N LEU A 43 4.60 -11.24 -5.09
CA LEU A 43 4.96 -10.15 -6.01
C LEU A 43 6.13 -9.33 -5.47
N MET A 44 6.20 -9.16 -4.16
CA MET A 44 7.26 -8.39 -3.53
C MET A 44 8.62 -9.10 -3.49
N GLU A 45 8.65 -10.38 -3.84
CA GLU A 45 9.92 -11.08 -4.02
C GLU A 45 10.66 -10.58 -5.26
N ASP A 46 9.91 -10.21 -6.31
CA ASP A 46 10.48 -9.82 -7.59
C ASP A 46 10.35 -8.33 -7.90
N HIS A 47 9.56 -7.59 -7.12
CA HIS A 47 9.28 -6.18 -7.37
C HIS A 47 9.46 -5.36 -6.10
N VAL A 48 10.02 -4.17 -6.27
CA VAL A 48 10.08 -3.20 -5.18
C VAL A 48 8.95 -2.19 -5.41
N PHE A 49 8.13 -1.98 -4.39
CA PHE A 49 7.03 -1.02 -4.45
C PHE A 49 7.33 0.17 -3.55
N ASP A 50 6.93 1.34 -4.01
CA ASP A 50 7.03 2.55 -3.19
C ASP A 50 5.92 2.57 -2.15
N VAL A 51 4.72 2.16 -2.57
CA VAL A 51 3.51 2.22 -1.73
C VAL A 51 2.68 0.97 -1.96
N VAL A 52 2.15 0.42 -0.87
CA VAL A 52 1.15 -0.65 -0.94
C VAL A 52 -0.16 -0.09 -0.39
N VAL A 53 -1.24 -0.23 -1.17
CA VAL A 53 -2.60 0.10 -0.72
C VAL A 53 -3.25 -1.23 -0.39
N LEU A 54 -3.62 -1.43 0.86
CA LEU A 54 -3.91 -2.75 1.40
C LEU A 54 -5.25 -2.77 2.13
N ASP A 55 -6.12 -3.70 1.75
CA ASP A 55 -7.36 -3.94 2.47
C ASP A 55 -7.08 -4.70 3.77
N VAL A 56 -7.83 -4.38 4.80
CA VAL A 56 -7.67 -4.99 6.13
C VAL A 56 -8.27 -6.39 6.18
N LYS A 57 -9.47 -6.54 5.64
CA LYS A 57 -10.21 -7.81 5.76
C LYS A 57 -10.17 -8.60 4.46
N MET A 58 -9.41 -9.68 4.47
CA MET A 58 -9.26 -10.56 3.31
C MET A 58 -9.29 -12.01 3.78
N PRO A 59 -9.68 -12.95 2.88
CA PRO A 59 -9.62 -14.37 3.20
C PRO A 59 -8.18 -14.81 3.43
N GLY A 60 -7.97 -15.75 4.35
CA GLY A 60 -6.64 -16.23 4.68
C GLY A 60 -5.87 -15.22 5.52
N MET A 61 -4.73 -14.76 5.02
CA MET A 61 -3.92 -13.77 5.72
C MET A 61 -4.64 -12.42 5.73
N THR A 62 -4.83 -11.84 6.90
CA THR A 62 -5.48 -10.53 7.02
C THR A 62 -4.56 -9.42 6.55
N GLY A 63 -5.15 -8.22 6.34
CA GLY A 63 -4.35 -7.05 5.97
C GLY A 63 -3.32 -6.70 7.04
N VAL A 64 -3.68 -6.82 8.31
CA VAL A 64 -2.75 -6.53 9.40
C VAL A 64 -1.57 -7.50 9.40
N GLU A 65 -1.87 -8.80 9.21
CA GLU A 65 -0.81 -9.80 9.10
C GLU A 65 0.07 -9.56 7.88
N THR A 66 -0.54 -9.18 6.75
CA THR A 66 0.18 -8.87 5.52
C THR A 66 1.09 -7.67 5.73
N LEU A 67 0.61 -6.63 6.39
CA LEU A 67 1.39 -5.43 6.70
C LEU A 67 2.64 -5.79 7.50
N ARG A 68 2.48 -6.66 8.50
CA ARG A 68 3.62 -7.09 9.31
C ARG A 68 4.71 -7.73 8.44
N GLU A 69 4.29 -8.62 7.53
CA GLU A 69 5.25 -9.30 6.66
C GLU A 69 5.87 -8.35 5.63
N ILE A 70 5.09 -7.43 5.09
CA ILE A 70 5.61 -6.42 4.16
C ILE A 70 6.74 -5.62 4.80
N LYS A 71 6.55 -5.18 6.04
CA LYS A 71 7.54 -4.36 6.73
C LYS A 71 8.82 -5.14 7.04
N LYS A 72 8.74 -6.45 7.11
CA LYS A 72 9.93 -7.29 7.28
C LYS A 72 10.74 -7.38 5.99
N ILE A 73 10.07 -7.54 4.86
CA ILE A 73 10.76 -7.79 3.59
C ILE A 73 11.11 -6.51 2.82
N GLN A 74 10.31 -5.46 2.95
CA GLN A 74 10.59 -4.17 2.33
C GLN A 74 10.26 -3.07 3.34
N PRO A 75 11.16 -2.83 4.32
CA PRO A 75 10.86 -1.90 5.40
C PRO A 75 10.66 -0.46 4.98
N LEU A 76 11.17 -0.04 3.83
CA LEU A 76 10.99 1.32 3.35
C LEU A 76 9.69 1.53 2.59
N THR A 77 9.07 0.45 2.11
CA THR A 77 7.78 0.54 1.42
C THR A 77 6.72 1.04 2.40
N GLU A 78 6.02 2.10 2.02
CA GLU A 78 4.97 2.64 2.88
C GLU A 78 3.65 1.94 2.60
N VAL A 79 2.84 1.77 3.63
CA VAL A 79 1.57 1.05 3.51
C VAL A 79 0.42 1.97 3.92
N ILE A 80 -0.59 2.03 3.05
CA ILE A 80 -1.84 2.73 3.30
C ILE A 80 -2.91 1.65 3.41
N LEU A 81 -3.63 1.63 4.52
CA LEU A 81 -4.75 0.71 4.69
C LEU A 81 -6.01 1.38 4.14
N LEU A 82 -6.69 0.71 3.22
CA LEU A 82 -7.91 1.22 2.59
C LEU A 82 -8.98 0.15 2.66
N THR A 83 -9.99 0.33 3.49
CA THR A 83 -10.92 -0.74 3.81
C THR A 83 -12.35 -0.25 4.00
N GLY A 84 -13.32 -1.11 3.66
CA GLY A 84 -14.72 -0.92 4.01
C GLY A 84 -15.08 -1.54 5.35
N HIS A 85 -14.13 -2.21 6.00
CA HIS A 85 -14.36 -2.94 7.25
C HIS A 85 -13.55 -2.34 8.40
N ALA A 86 -13.66 -1.03 8.56
CA ALA A 86 -12.89 -0.32 9.58
C ALA A 86 -13.35 -0.70 10.98
N SER A 87 -12.39 -0.86 11.87
CA SER A 87 -12.64 -0.96 13.30
C SER A 87 -11.54 -0.21 14.02
N VAL A 88 -11.83 0.23 15.24
CA VAL A 88 -10.86 0.94 16.06
C VAL A 88 -9.65 0.04 16.31
N ASP A 89 -9.91 -1.24 16.62
CA ASP A 89 -8.84 -2.19 16.92
C ASP A 89 -7.90 -2.41 15.74
N SER A 90 -8.46 -2.59 14.53
CA SER A 90 -7.62 -2.80 13.35
C SER A 90 -6.85 -1.54 12.97
N ALA A 91 -7.44 -0.37 13.20
CA ALA A 91 -6.74 0.90 12.94
C ALA A 91 -5.56 1.06 13.89
N ILE A 92 -5.77 0.81 15.18
CA ILE A 92 -4.70 0.90 16.18
C ILE A 92 -3.58 -0.07 15.84
N GLU A 93 -3.92 -1.33 15.56
CA GLU A 93 -2.95 -2.36 15.25
C GLU A 93 -2.16 -2.01 13.98
N GLY A 94 -2.87 -1.56 12.93
CA GLY A 94 -2.23 -1.19 11.68
C GLY A 94 -1.24 -0.05 11.85
N MET A 95 -1.63 0.99 12.57
CA MET A 95 -0.73 2.12 12.81
C MET A 95 0.45 1.72 13.69
N ARG A 96 0.22 0.84 14.65
CA ARG A 96 1.30 0.33 15.51
C ARG A 96 2.33 -0.46 14.70
N LEU A 97 1.89 -1.21 13.71
CA LEU A 97 2.76 -2.03 12.86
C LEU A 97 3.41 -1.23 11.73
N GLY A 98 3.13 0.05 11.64
CA GLY A 98 3.83 0.93 10.74
C GLY A 98 3.07 1.37 9.49
N ALA A 99 1.75 1.18 9.45
CA ALA A 99 0.97 1.76 8.36
C ALA A 99 1.06 3.28 8.45
N LEU A 100 1.18 3.93 7.30
CA LEU A 100 1.26 5.38 7.26
C LEU A 100 -0.11 6.02 7.44
N GLU A 101 -1.13 5.42 6.84
CA GLU A 101 -2.50 5.96 6.86
C GLU A 101 -3.51 4.83 6.94
N TYR A 102 -4.69 5.18 7.44
CA TYR A 102 -5.83 4.28 7.51
C TYR A 102 -7.03 5.01 6.93
N LEU A 103 -7.46 4.60 5.73
CA LEU A 103 -8.54 5.25 5.00
C LEU A 103 -9.73 4.32 4.88
N MET A 104 -10.93 4.91 4.80
CA MET A 104 -12.16 4.15 4.65
C MET A 104 -12.71 4.25 3.24
N LYS A 105 -13.24 3.15 2.73
CA LYS A 105 -14.01 3.13 1.48
C LYS A 105 -15.42 3.67 1.76
N PRO A 106 -15.99 4.43 0.87
CA PRO A 106 -15.43 4.94 -0.38
C PRO A 106 -14.47 6.09 -0.11
N CYS A 107 -13.41 6.17 -0.90
CA CYS A 107 -12.40 7.22 -0.75
C CYS A 107 -12.29 7.94 -2.10
N GLU A 108 -12.28 9.26 -2.05
CA GLU A 108 -12.11 10.06 -3.25
C GLU A 108 -10.75 9.78 -3.86
N ILE A 109 -10.71 9.66 -5.19
CA ILE A 109 -9.46 9.34 -5.87
C ILE A 109 -8.39 10.41 -5.63
N GLU A 110 -8.77 11.66 -5.55
CA GLU A 110 -7.84 12.75 -5.28
C GLU A 110 -7.24 12.65 -3.89
N GLU A 111 -8.03 12.23 -2.91
CA GLU A 111 -7.51 12.02 -1.56
C GLU A 111 -6.53 10.86 -1.52
N LEU A 112 -6.87 9.75 -2.17
CA LEU A 112 -5.97 8.61 -2.23
C LEU A 112 -4.68 8.97 -2.94
N MET A 113 -4.76 9.70 -4.06
CA MET A 113 -3.57 10.16 -4.77
C MET A 113 -2.68 11.01 -3.87
N ALA A 114 -3.27 11.93 -3.10
CA ALA A 114 -2.50 12.77 -2.18
C ALA A 114 -1.78 11.91 -1.13
N ARG A 115 -2.45 10.89 -0.59
CA ARG A 115 -1.82 10.00 0.40
C ARG A 115 -0.70 9.18 -0.24
N ILE A 116 -0.92 8.70 -1.46
CA ILE A 116 0.11 7.93 -2.17
C ILE A 116 1.34 8.81 -2.44
N GLU A 117 1.14 10.04 -2.86
CA GLU A 117 2.24 10.97 -3.12
C GLU A 117 3.02 11.30 -1.84
N GLU A 118 2.32 11.48 -0.72
CA GLU A 118 2.97 11.67 0.57
C GLU A 118 3.79 10.45 0.97
N ALA A 119 3.23 9.27 0.75
CA ALA A 119 3.92 8.01 1.08
C ALA A 119 5.17 7.85 0.24
N TYR A 120 5.08 8.15 -1.05
CA TYR A 120 6.22 8.10 -1.94
C TYR A 120 7.32 9.06 -1.48
N ALA A 121 6.95 10.30 -1.16
CA ALA A 121 7.91 11.31 -0.72
C ALA A 121 8.59 10.88 0.58
N LYS A 122 7.85 10.29 1.50
CA LYS A 122 8.40 9.81 2.76
C LYS A 122 9.42 8.69 2.53
N ARG A 123 9.07 7.74 1.66
CA ARG A 123 9.98 6.65 1.33
C ARG A 123 11.26 7.18 0.70
N ALA A 124 11.13 8.10 -0.26
CA ALA A 124 12.28 8.68 -0.96
C ALA A 124 13.19 9.42 0.01
N MET A 125 12.61 10.14 0.95
CA MET A 125 13.37 10.88 1.97
C MET A 125 14.15 9.91 2.88
N ARG A 126 13.50 8.84 3.33
CA ARG A 126 14.15 7.85 4.19
C ARG A 126 15.27 7.13 3.45
N GLU A 127 15.05 6.81 2.18
CA GLU A 127 16.08 6.18 1.35
C GLU A 127 17.29 7.08 1.23
N GLU A 128 17.07 8.38 1.02
CA GLU A 128 18.16 9.35 0.92
C GLU A 128 18.90 9.48 2.24
N GLU A 129 18.20 9.51 3.37
CA GLU A 129 18.83 9.57 4.68
C GLU A 129 19.75 8.38 4.91
N ILE A 130 19.30 7.18 4.54
CA ILE A 130 20.11 5.97 4.67
C ILE A 130 21.34 6.06 3.78
N ARG A 131 21.18 6.53 2.55
CA ARG A 131 22.29 6.67 1.62
C ARG A 131 23.35 7.64 2.16
N GLN A 132 22.92 8.72 2.77
CA GLN A 132 23.85 9.73 3.31
C GLN A 132 24.53 9.29 4.61
N SER A 133 23.97 8.31 5.31
CA SER A 133 24.51 7.85 6.58
C SER A 133 25.64 6.84 6.44
N VAL A 134 25.95 6.42 5.23
CA VAL A 134 26.96 5.40 4.94
C VAL A 134 28.34 6.01 4.73
#